data_858c479691873f62e931fdaba9b72377
#
_entry.id   858c479691873f62e931fdaba9b72377
#
_cell.length_a   1.000
_cell.length_b   1.000
_cell.length_c   1.000
_cell.angle_alpha   90.00
_cell.angle_beta   90.00
_cell.angle_gamma   90.00
#
_symmetry.space_group_name_H-M   'P 1'
#
loop_
_entity.id
_entity.type
_entity.pdbx_description
1 polymer ?
#
loop_
_entity_poly.entity_id
_entity_poly.type
_entity_poly.pdbx_seq_one_letter_code
_entity_poly.pdbx_strand_id
1 'polypeptide(L)'
;MLNNEKTRATGQRGLAQNMLATGNLPGAIEQSREAYISNPEARWAFDTLFKAEVANHQWTEAEETLETGEQRKHVEKNIARRRRAVLKTAEADRLHDEGDFAPALELAVKAASLAPEFAPAAALAAKLYKLQGEPKAASKLIEKSWSKAAHPALALSFLDLLEGAETKTRDKRLSALAKQAPNHRETKILLAEDHLRRGDVVKAWAVLSPILRATETPSSRLCLLAAQSEERLHNPTDARLWLQRAATAPREADWSDLDPSGESFDYTPQDWRRLVFSFGDTGELIHPRFDSRAPLRIPGVGDQPPVEQPVDAAVETKSEAVREAEAVEPISQPDDPGAAPIKGKDLAERLDSLLDPPKS
;
A
#
# COMPACT_ATOMS: atom_id res chain seq x y z
N MET A 1 -4.07 -42.19 -14.56
CA MET A 1 -5.01 -41.25 -15.18
C MET A 1 -4.47 -40.66 -16.48
N LEU A 2 -3.18 -40.35 -16.59
CA LEU A 2 -2.59 -39.74 -17.79
C LEU A 2 -2.57 -40.66 -19.03
N ASN A 3 -2.58 -41.98 -18.85
CA ASN A 3 -2.54 -42.96 -19.93
C ASN A 3 -3.91 -43.24 -20.58
N ASN A 4 -4.99 -42.68 -20.05
CA ASN A 4 -6.34 -42.85 -20.60
C ASN A 4 -6.83 -41.52 -21.15
N GLU A 5 -7.14 -41.46 -22.45
CA GLU A 5 -7.52 -40.23 -23.14
C GLU A 5 -8.71 -39.50 -22.48
N LYS A 6 -9.69 -40.27 -21.97
CA LYS A 6 -10.88 -39.71 -21.29
C LYS A 6 -10.58 -39.07 -19.93
N THR A 7 -9.48 -39.44 -19.25
CA THR A 7 -9.09 -38.92 -17.94
C THR A 7 -7.84 -38.08 -18.00
N ARG A 8 -7.22 -37.95 -19.18
CA ARG A 8 -5.95 -37.22 -19.38
C ARG A 8 -6.06 -35.75 -18.93
N ALA A 9 -7.09 -35.05 -19.39
CA ALA A 9 -7.30 -33.65 -19.02
C ALA A 9 -7.48 -33.45 -17.51
N THR A 10 -8.21 -34.35 -16.82
CA THR A 10 -8.39 -34.33 -15.37
C THR A 10 -7.07 -34.63 -14.62
N GLY A 11 -6.31 -35.58 -15.16
CA GLY A 11 -4.99 -35.93 -14.63
C GLY A 11 -3.98 -34.78 -14.77
N GLN A 12 -3.93 -34.13 -15.94
CA GLN A 12 -3.07 -32.98 -16.20
C GLN A 12 -3.44 -31.80 -15.28
N ARG A 13 -4.74 -31.51 -15.11
CA ARG A 13 -5.22 -30.48 -14.20
C ARG A 13 -4.75 -30.74 -12.75
N GLY A 14 -4.97 -31.97 -12.25
CA GLY A 14 -4.55 -32.35 -10.90
C GLY A 14 -3.04 -32.23 -10.70
N LEU A 15 -2.25 -32.67 -11.70
CA LEU A 15 -0.80 -32.57 -11.66
C LEU A 15 -0.32 -31.12 -11.64
N ALA A 16 -0.80 -30.27 -12.57
CA ALA A 16 -0.42 -28.87 -12.66
C ALA A 16 -0.80 -28.09 -11.39
N GLN A 17 -1.99 -28.32 -10.84
CA GLN A 17 -2.44 -27.68 -9.59
C GLN A 17 -1.62 -28.13 -8.38
N ASN A 18 -1.25 -29.41 -8.30
CA ASN A 18 -0.37 -29.92 -7.26
C ASN A 18 1.03 -29.29 -7.36
N MET A 19 1.62 -29.23 -8.56
CA MET A 19 2.91 -28.58 -8.78
C MET A 19 2.90 -27.12 -8.35
N LEU A 20 1.84 -26.39 -8.69
CA LEU A 20 1.65 -25.00 -8.26
C LEU A 20 1.56 -24.89 -6.71
N ALA A 21 0.80 -25.76 -6.08
CA ALA A 21 0.61 -25.78 -4.64
C ALA A 21 1.89 -26.15 -3.86
N THR A 22 2.72 -27.02 -4.43
CA THR A 22 4.00 -27.45 -3.83
C THR A 22 5.18 -26.55 -4.19
N GLY A 23 4.95 -25.47 -4.95
CA GLY A 23 6.00 -24.52 -5.36
C GLY A 23 6.88 -24.97 -6.52
N ASN A 24 6.55 -26.10 -7.18
CA ASN A 24 7.22 -26.48 -8.41
C ASN A 24 6.65 -25.65 -9.59
N LEU A 25 7.05 -24.35 -9.64
CA LEU A 25 6.54 -23.40 -10.61
C LEU A 25 6.91 -23.76 -12.06
N PRO A 26 8.15 -24.16 -12.39
CA PRO A 26 8.50 -24.57 -13.75
C PRO A 26 7.64 -25.73 -14.25
N GLY A 27 7.44 -26.77 -13.46
CA GLY A 27 6.59 -27.90 -13.82
C GLY A 27 5.13 -27.51 -13.96
N ALA A 28 4.60 -26.62 -13.10
CA ALA A 28 3.24 -26.11 -13.21
C ALA A 28 3.04 -25.31 -14.51
N ILE A 29 4.01 -24.46 -14.88
CA ILE A 29 4.00 -23.70 -16.13
C ILE A 29 3.99 -24.64 -17.35
N GLU A 30 4.90 -25.60 -17.40
CA GLU A 30 5.01 -26.55 -18.51
C GLU A 30 3.69 -27.31 -18.72
N GLN A 31 3.17 -27.95 -17.66
CA GLN A 31 1.96 -28.75 -17.72
C GLN A 31 0.70 -27.94 -18.06
N SER A 32 0.56 -26.74 -17.49
CA SER A 32 -0.59 -25.90 -17.78
C SER A 32 -0.50 -25.25 -19.16
N ARG A 33 0.70 -24.91 -19.65
CA ARG A 33 0.94 -24.38 -20.99
C ARG A 33 0.61 -25.42 -22.07
N GLU A 34 1.08 -26.65 -21.90
CA GLU A 34 0.72 -27.78 -22.80
C GLU A 34 -0.79 -27.97 -22.85
N ALA A 35 -1.45 -27.97 -21.68
CA ALA A 35 -2.89 -28.14 -21.61
C ALA A 35 -3.64 -26.96 -22.26
N TYR A 36 -3.17 -25.72 -22.05
CA TYR A 36 -3.78 -24.51 -22.63
C TYR A 36 -3.61 -24.44 -24.16
N ILE A 37 -2.46 -24.82 -24.67
CA ILE A 37 -2.23 -24.93 -26.15
C ILE A 37 -3.15 -26.01 -26.75
N SER A 38 -3.27 -27.17 -26.11
CA SER A 38 -4.11 -28.29 -26.58
C SER A 38 -5.61 -27.95 -26.51
N ASN A 39 -6.04 -27.19 -25.54
CA ASN A 39 -7.43 -26.74 -25.36
C ASN A 39 -7.48 -25.30 -24.78
N PRO A 40 -7.46 -24.28 -25.66
CA PRO A 40 -7.52 -22.89 -25.25
C PRO A 40 -8.82 -22.47 -24.52
N GLU A 41 -9.88 -23.26 -24.62
CA GLU A 41 -11.14 -23.04 -23.89
C GLU A 41 -11.11 -23.58 -22.46
N ALA A 42 -10.06 -24.29 -22.08
CA ALA A 42 -9.89 -24.81 -20.72
C ALA A 42 -9.50 -23.71 -19.73
N ARG A 43 -10.48 -23.04 -19.16
CA ARG A 43 -10.27 -21.96 -18.17
C ARG A 43 -9.30 -22.35 -17.04
N TRP A 44 -9.37 -23.60 -16.55
CA TRP A 44 -8.45 -24.06 -15.50
C TRP A 44 -6.99 -24.01 -15.91
N ALA A 45 -6.70 -24.30 -17.21
CA ALA A 45 -5.33 -24.26 -17.73
C ALA A 45 -4.83 -22.82 -17.81
N PHE A 46 -5.65 -21.88 -18.28
CA PHE A 46 -5.39 -20.45 -18.22
C PHE A 46 -5.12 -20.00 -16.78
N ASP A 47 -6.03 -20.29 -15.84
CA ASP A 47 -5.91 -19.86 -14.43
C ASP A 47 -4.64 -20.39 -13.76
N THR A 48 -4.26 -21.65 -14.05
CA THR A 48 -3.06 -22.27 -13.47
C THR A 48 -1.80 -21.73 -14.09
N LEU A 49 -1.75 -21.58 -15.42
CA LEU A 49 -0.62 -21.01 -16.15
C LEU A 49 -0.35 -19.58 -15.71
N PHE A 50 -1.35 -18.72 -15.76
CA PHE A 50 -1.23 -17.33 -15.35
C PHE A 50 -0.73 -17.19 -13.91
N LYS A 51 -1.29 -17.96 -12.96
CA LYS A 51 -0.85 -17.97 -11.58
C LYS A 51 0.59 -18.44 -11.41
N ALA A 52 1.00 -19.46 -12.16
CA ALA A 52 2.34 -19.99 -12.09
C ALA A 52 3.38 -19.02 -12.69
N GLU A 53 3.07 -18.37 -13.82
CA GLU A 53 3.92 -17.37 -14.45
C GLU A 53 4.09 -16.14 -13.55
N VAL A 54 3.00 -15.61 -12.98
CA VAL A 54 3.03 -14.52 -12.00
C VAL A 54 3.83 -14.91 -10.75
N ALA A 55 3.66 -16.14 -10.25
CA ALA A 55 4.42 -16.63 -9.09
C ALA A 55 5.92 -16.80 -9.37
N ASN A 56 6.27 -17.10 -10.63
CA ASN A 56 7.64 -17.23 -11.12
C ASN A 56 8.24 -15.90 -11.61
N HIS A 57 7.53 -14.79 -11.42
CA HIS A 57 7.91 -13.44 -11.86
C HIS A 57 8.16 -13.30 -13.37
N GLN A 58 7.52 -14.14 -14.16
CA GLN A 58 7.53 -14.08 -15.63
C GLN A 58 6.45 -13.09 -16.10
N TRP A 59 6.74 -11.78 -15.92
CA TRP A 59 5.74 -10.73 -16.12
C TRP A 59 5.29 -10.59 -17.56
N THR A 60 6.20 -10.75 -18.51
CA THR A 60 5.92 -10.65 -19.95
C THR A 60 5.10 -11.84 -20.42
N GLU A 61 5.48 -13.07 -20.06
CA GLU A 61 4.73 -14.28 -20.41
C GLU A 61 3.34 -14.28 -19.77
N ALA A 62 3.23 -13.80 -18.51
CA ALA A 62 1.95 -13.63 -17.84
C ALA A 62 1.06 -12.60 -18.57
N GLU A 63 1.63 -11.54 -19.16
CA GLU A 63 0.87 -10.58 -19.97
C GLU A 63 0.34 -11.23 -21.25
N GLU A 64 1.14 -12.02 -21.96
CA GLU A 64 0.75 -12.76 -23.17
C GLU A 64 -0.38 -13.77 -22.86
N THR A 65 -0.22 -14.51 -21.76
CA THR A 65 -1.25 -15.43 -21.26
C THR A 65 -2.54 -14.68 -20.91
N LEU A 66 -2.43 -13.52 -20.28
CA LEU A 66 -3.58 -12.67 -19.92
C LEU A 66 -4.30 -12.15 -21.17
N GLU A 67 -3.58 -11.74 -22.20
CA GLU A 67 -4.15 -11.26 -23.47
C GLU A 67 -4.97 -12.34 -24.14
N THR A 68 -4.41 -13.55 -24.24
CA THR A 68 -5.12 -14.71 -24.79
C THR A 68 -6.36 -15.05 -23.96
N GLY A 69 -6.24 -14.98 -22.62
CA GLY A 69 -7.36 -15.21 -21.71
C GLY A 69 -8.47 -14.16 -21.83
N GLU A 70 -8.14 -12.89 -22.09
CA GLU A 70 -9.11 -11.83 -22.37
C GLU A 70 -9.85 -12.10 -23.69
N GLN A 71 -9.14 -12.45 -24.75
CA GLN A 71 -9.71 -12.81 -26.06
C GLN A 71 -10.68 -14.00 -25.96
N ARG A 72 -10.36 -14.97 -25.10
CA ARG A 72 -11.19 -16.16 -24.83
C ARG A 72 -12.26 -15.95 -23.76
N LYS A 73 -12.37 -14.74 -23.21
CA LYS A 73 -13.33 -14.38 -22.14
C LYS A 73 -13.13 -15.18 -20.84
N HIS A 74 -11.92 -15.65 -20.58
CA HIS A 74 -11.56 -16.26 -19.29
C HIS A 74 -11.46 -15.22 -18.19
N VAL A 75 -11.17 -13.96 -18.54
CA VAL A 75 -11.06 -12.81 -17.65
C VAL A 75 -11.83 -11.62 -18.22
N GLU A 76 -12.46 -10.84 -17.34
CA GLU A 76 -13.18 -9.63 -17.74
C GLU A 76 -12.21 -8.52 -18.16
N LYS A 77 -12.63 -7.70 -19.14
CA LYS A 77 -11.79 -6.62 -19.71
C LYS A 77 -11.22 -5.67 -18.66
N ASN A 78 -12.02 -5.27 -17.67
CA ASN A 78 -11.56 -4.35 -16.62
C ASN A 78 -10.51 -5.00 -15.74
N ILE A 79 -10.67 -6.28 -15.39
CA ILE A 79 -9.69 -7.05 -14.63
C ILE A 79 -8.42 -7.23 -15.46
N ALA A 80 -8.55 -7.63 -16.72
CA ALA A 80 -7.41 -7.80 -17.63
C ALA A 80 -6.62 -6.49 -17.79
N ARG A 81 -7.32 -5.35 -17.96
CA ARG A 81 -6.70 -4.01 -18.06
C ARG A 81 -5.87 -3.67 -16.80
N ARG A 82 -6.44 -3.86 -15.60
CA ARG A 82 -5.74 -3.58 -14.35
C ARG A 82 -4.57 -4.54 -14.11
N ARG A 83 -4.78 -5.84 -14.29
CA ARG A 83 -3.69 -6.84 -14.19
C ARG A 83 -2.55 -6.53 -15.15
N ARG A 84 -2.85 -6.16 -16.39
CA ARG A 84 -1.85 -5.74 -17.39
C ARG A 84 -1.06 -4.52 -16.93
N ALA A 85 -1.71 -3.53 -16.30
CA ALA A 85 -1.03 -2.37 -15.76
C ALA A 85 -0.04 -2.77 -14.64
N VAL A 86 -0.43 -3.68 -13.75
CA VAL A 86 0.47 -4.18 -12.70
C VAL A 86 1.64 -4.96 -13.31
N LEU A 87 1.38 -5.88 -14.25
CA LEU A 87 2.44 -6.68 -14.90
C LEU A 87 3.47 -5.81 -15.61
N LYS A 88 3.00 -4.80 -16.38
CA LYS A 88 3.90 -3.84 -17.04
C LYS A 88 4.71 -3.01 -16.05
N THR A 89 4.13 -2.68 -14.90
CA THR A 89 4.86 -1.93 -13.87
C THR A 89 5.92 -2.81 -13.20
N ALA A 90 5.59 -4.06 -12.91
CA ALA A 90 6.53 -5.03 -12.35
C ALA A 90 7.71 -5.31 -13.29
N GLU A 91 7.44 -5.43 -14.60
CA GLU A 91 8.50 -5.59 -15.60
C GLU A 91 9.34 -4.32 -15.75
N ALA A 92 8.70 -3.13 -15.70
CA ALA A 92 9.41 -1.86 -15.72
C ALA A 92 10.32 -1.68 -14.51
N ASP A 93 9.88 -2.11 -13.33
CA ASP A 93 10.66 -2.08 -12.09
C ASP A 93 11.88 -3.02 -12.19
N ARG A 94 11.69 -4.24 -12.68
CA ARG A 94 12.78 -5.19 -12.95
C ARG A 94 13.82 -4.60 -13.91
N LEU A 95 13.39 -4.02 -15.03
CA LEU A 95 14.28 -3.38 -16.01
C LEU A 95 14.98 -2.15 -15.42
N HIS A 96 14.31 -1.39 -14.56
CA HIS A 96 14.92 -0.28 -13.82
C HIS A 96 16.07 -0.77 -12.94
N ASP A 97 15.88 -1.89 -12.21
CA ASP A 97 16.90 -2.47 -11.35
C ASP A 97 18.09 -3.04 -12.12
N GLU A 98 17.86 -3.50 -13.36
CA GLU A 98 18.89 -3.94 -14.29
C GLU A 98 19.62 -2.78 -14.99
N GLY A 99 19.13 -1.54 -14.84
CA GLY A 99 19.69 -0.36 -15.48
C GLY A 99 19.18 -0.07 -16.90
N ASP A 100 18.19 -0.81 -17.39
CA ASP A 100 17.58 -0.64 -18.69
C ASP A 100 16.45 0.42 -18.67
N PHE A 101 16.83 1.67 -18.41
CA PHE A 101 15.91 2.78 -18.14
C PHE A 101 14.97 3.13 -19.29
N ALA A 102 15.37 3.01 -20.56
CA ALA A 102 14.53 3.39 -21.67
C ALA A 102 13.32 2.46 -21.85
N PRO A 103 13.45 1.13 -21.95
CA PRO A 103 12.31 0.24 -22.00
C PRO A 103 11.50 0.23 -20.69
N ALA A 104 12.16 0.41 -19.53
CA ALA A 104 11.46 0.55 -18.26
C ALA A 104 10.50 1.74 -18.28
N LEU A 105 10.94 2.92 -18.75
CA LEU A 105 10.10 4.10 -18.89
C LEU A 105 8.92 3.87 -19.82
N GLU A 106 9.15 3.24 -20.97
CA GLU A 106 8.10 2.96 -21.95
C GLU A 106 6.98 2.09 -21.32
N LEU A 107 7.37 1.02 -20.60
CA LEU A 107 6.42 0.14 -19.92
C LEU A 107 5.68 0.84 -18.79
N ALA A 108 6.38 1.61 -17.94
CA ALA A 108 5.77 2.34 -16.83
C ALA A 108 4.75 3.39 -17.33
N VAL A 109 5.06 4.11 -18.41
CA VAL A 109 4.15 5.09 -19.04
C VAL A 109 2.93 4.38 -19.63
N LYS A 110 3.12 3.24 -20.31
CA LYS A 110 2.02 2.41 -20.81
C LYS A 110 1.12 1.93 -19.68
N ALA A 111 1.71 1.44 -18.58
CA ALA A 111 0.99 0.99 -17.39
C ALA A 111 0.15 2.13 -16.77
N ALA A 112 0.74 3.31 -16.55
CA ALA A 112 0.06 4.48 -16.03
C ALA A 112 -1.05 5.01 -16.97
N SER A 113 -0.93 4.75 -18.27
CA SER A 113 -1.96 5.11 -19.25
C SER A 113 -3.12 4.12 -19.23
N LEU A 114 -2.84 2.84 -19.03
CA LEU A 114 -3.85 1.78 -18.92
C LEU A 114 -4.70 1.92 -17.65
N ALA A 115 -4.04 2.19 -16.52
CA ALA A 115 -4.71 2.33 -15.22
C ALA A 115 -4.18 3.59 -14.51
N PRO A 116 -4.69 4.79 -14.84
CA PRO A 116 -4.26 6.04 -14.19
C PRO A 116 -4.51 6.06 -12.68
N GLU A 117 -5.43 5.24 -12.20
CA GLU A 117 -5.72 5.01 -10.78
C GLU A 117 -4.67 4.16 -10.07
N PHE A 118 -3.77 3.50 -10.81
CA PHE A 118 -2.68 2.70 -10.25
C PHE A 118 -1.45 3.57 -9.99
N ALA A 119 -1.41 4.19 -8.82
CA ALA A 119 -0.36 5.14 -8.43
C ALA A 119 1.09 4.61 -8.59
N PRO A 120 1.42 3.33 -8.31
CA PRO A 120 2.78 2.83 -8.45
C PRO A 120 3.35 2.97 -9.87
N ALA A 121 2.53 2.75 -10.91
CA ALA A 121 2.98 2.92 -12.30
C ALA A 121 3.40 4.36 -12.61
N ALA A 122 2.59 5.33 -12.16
CA ALA A 122 2.89 6.73 -12.40
C ALA A 122 4.06 7.24 -11.55
N ALA A 123 4.23 6.71 -10.34
CA ALA A 123 5.37 7.02 -9.46
C ALA A 123 6.69 6.51 -10.08
N LEU A 124 6.72 5.26 -10.54
CA LEU A 124 7.89 4.68 -11.22
C LEU A 124 8.22 5.45 -12.52
N ALA A 125 7.21 5.72 -13.36
CA ALA A 125 7.41 6.49 -14.58
C ALA A 125 7.95 7.91 -14.30
N ALA A 126 7.49 8.56 -13.22
CA ALA A 126 7.99 9.87 -12.82
C ALA A 126 9.45 9.84 -12.37
N LYS A 127 9.83 8.80 -11.60
CA LYS A 127 11.22 8.53 -11.20
C LYS A 127 12.11 8.36 -12.44
N LEU A 128 11.68 7.56 -13.40
CA LEU A 128 12.42 7.31 -14.64
C LEU A 128 12.52 8.56 -15.53
N TYR A 129 11.46 9.35 -15.66
CA TYR A 129 11.53 10.65 -16.36
C TYR A 129 12.51 11.61 -15.68
N LYS A 130 12.56 11.65 -14.34
CA LYS A 130 13.53 12.47 -13.60
C LYS A 130 14.96 12.07 -13.95
N LEU A 131 15.24 10.75 -13.97
CA LEU A 131 16.56 10.20 -14.34
C LEU A 131 16.95 10.55 -15.77
N GLN A 132 15.99 10.67 -16.70
CA GLN A 132 16.24 11.09 -18.08
C GLN A 132 16.28 12.62 -18.26
N GLY A 133 16.13 13.40 -17.20
CA GLY A 133 16.14 14.86 -17.26
C GLY A 133 14.85 15.48 -17.81
N GLU A 134 13.73 14.76 -17.75
CA GLU A 134 12.41 15.18 -18.23
C GLU A 134 11.40 15.49 -17.11
N PRO A 135 11.69 16.40 -16.15
CA PRO A 135 10.82 16.64 -15.00
C PRO A 135 9.45 17.24 -15.37
N LYS A 136 9.34 17.83 -16.55
CA LYS A 136 8.04 18.35 -17.04
C LYS A 136 7.09 17.24 -17.46
N ALA A 137 7.61 16.19 -18.11
CA ALA A 137 6.83 15.00 -18.46
C ALA A 137 6.39 14.25 -17.21
N ALA A 138 7.30 14.06 -16.25
CA ALA A 138 7.01 13.50 -14.94
C ALA A 138 5.86 14.24 -14.23
N SER A 139 5.93 15.58 -14.12
CA SER A 139 4.89 16.39 -13.47
C SER A 139 3.51 16.20 -14.12
N LYS A 140 3.45 16.25 -15.47
CA LYS A 140 2.17 16.05 -16.19
C LYS A 140 1.57 14.66 -15.95
N LEU A 141 2.41 13.64 -15.89
CA LEU A 141 1.96 12.28 -15.62
C LEU A 141 1.39 12.15 -14.21
N ILE A 142 2.11 12.69 -13.21
CA ILE A 142 1.64 12.71 -11.82
C ILE A 142 0.31 13.47 -11.71
N GLU A 143 0.21 14.67 -12.30
CA GLU A 143 -1.01 15.48 -12.26
C GLU A 143 -2.21 14.72 -12.86
N LYS A 144 -2.01 13.99 -13.96
CA LYS A 144 -3.05 13.16 -14.59
C LYS A 144 -3.50 12.03 -13.65
N SER A 145 -2.56 11.30 -13.03
CA SER A 145 -2.87 10.21 -12.10
C SER A 145 -3.49 10.76 -10.81
N TRP A 146 -2.99 11.88 -10.29
CA TRP A 146 -3.53 12.57 -9.12
C TRP A 146 -5.02 12.91 -9.26
N SER A 147 -5.43 13.33 -10.45
CA SER A 147 -6.83 13.62 -10.73
C SER A 147 -7.75 12.40 -10.68
N LYS A 148 -7.19 11.20 -10.78
CA LYS A 148 -7.94 9.92 -10.74
C LYS A 148 -7.88 9.25 -9.38
N ALA A 149 -6.70 9.23 -8.77
CA ALA A 149 -6.47 8.66 -7.45
C ALA A 149 -5.26 9.38 -6.83
N ALA A 150 -5.52 10.39 -5.99
CA ALA A 150 -4.47 11.00 -5.21
C ALA A 150 -3.94 10.00 -4.19
N HIS A 151 -2.61 9.80 -4.18
CA HIS A 151 -1.95 8.75 -3.39
C HIS A 151 -0.61 9.25 -2.84
N PRO A 152 -0.19 8.84 -1.62
CA PRO A 152 1.07 9.30 -1.00
C PRO A 152 2.31 9.04 -1.86
N ALA A 153 2.39 7.92 -2.57
CA ALA A 153 3.51 7.65 -3.48
C ALA A 153 3.66 8.72 -4.58
N LEU A 154 2.53 9.21 -5.11
CA LEU A 154 2.55 10.32 -6.09
C LEU A 154 2.93 11.65 -5.43
N ALA A 155 2.50 11.88 -4.19
CA ALA A 155 2.88 13.05 -3.41
C ALA A 155 4.39 13.10 -3.21
N LEU A 156 5.00 12.00 -2.78
CA LEU A 156 6.45 11.87 -2.60
C LEU A 156 7.20 12.08 -3.91
N SER A 157 6.79 11.39 -4.98
CA SER A 157 7.41 11.57 -6.30
C SER A 157 7.31 13.01 -6.81
N PHE A 158 6.19 13.68 -6.55
CA PHE A 158 6.03 15.08 -6.95
C PHE A 158 6.91 16.02 -6.14
N LEU A 159 7.04 15.81 -4.83
CA LEU A 159 7.91 16.59 -3.96
C LEU A 159 9.39 16.38 -4.31
N ASP A 160 9.77 15.18 -4.70
CA ASP A 160 11.11 14.86 -5.20
C ASP A 160 11.44 15.62 -6.51
N LEU A 161 10.46 15.81 -7.40
CA LEU A 161 10.62 16.67 -8.59
C LEU A 161 10.76 18.15 -8.26
N LEU A 162 10.38 18.59 -7.07
CA LEU A 162 10.46 19.97 -6.60
C LEU A 162 11.68 20.21 -5.71
N GLU A 163 12.53 19.23 -5.52
CA GLU A 163 13.76 19.37 -4.76
C GLU A 163 14.67 20.42 -5.43
N GLY A 164 15.22 21.35 -4.63
CA GLY A 164 16.03 22.46 -5.13
C GLY A 164 15.28 23.55 -5.89
N ALA A 165 13.97 23.44 -6.10
CA ALA A 165 13.20 24.47 -6.77
C ALA A 165 13.00 25.72 -5.88
N GLU A 166 13.04 26.91 -6.50
CA GLU A 166 12.69 28.15 -5.80
C GLU A 166 11.30 28.11 -5.21
N THR A 167 11.10 28.76 -4.05
CA THR A 167 9.83 28.77 -3.30
C THR A 167 8.63 29.14 -4.17
N LYS A 168 8.74 30.19 -5.00
CA LYS A 168 7.65 30.60 -5.91
C LYS A 168 7.28 29.54 -6.92
N THR A 169 8.27 28.85 -7.49
CA THR A 169 8.07 27.77 -8.46
C THR A 169 7.43 26.56 -7.78
N ARG A 170 7.91 26.20 -6.59
CA ARG A 170 7.36 25.15 -5.77
C ARG A 170 5.88 25.40 -5.44
N ASP A 171 5.55 26.58 -4.92
CA ASP A 171 4.19 26.98 -4.57
C ASP A 171 3.25 26.94 -5.78
N LYS A 172 3.70 27.43 -6.93
CA LYS A 172 2.93 27.38 -8.16
C LYS A 172 2.62 25.94 -8.59
N ARG A 173 3.63 25.06 -8.54
CA ARG A 173 3.47 23.65 -8.93
C ARG A 173 2.59 22.87 -7.96
N LEU A 174 2.78 23.05 -6.64
CA LEU A 174 1.92 22.44 -5.62
C LEU A 174 0.47 22.91 -5.75
N SER A 175 0.26 24.22 -5.99
CA SER A 175 -1.08 24.75 -6.26
C SER A 175 -1.71 24.16 -7.53
N ALA A 176 -0.92 23.91 -8.57
CA ALA A 176 -1.42 23.25 -9.78
C ALA A 176 -1.85 21.81 -9.52
N LEU A 177 -1.03 21.04 -8.80
CA LEU A 177 -1.37 19.67 -8.39
C LEU A 177 -2.62 19.64 -7.51
N ALA A 178 -2.70 20.51 -6.49
CA ALA A 178 -3.83 20.59 -5.58
C ALA A 178 -5.16 20.91 -6.30
N LYS A 179 -5.12 21.68 -7.38
CA LYS A 179 -6.30 21.99 -8.21
C LYS A 179 -6.86 20.77 -8.95
N GLN A 180 -6.06 19.70 -9.16
CA GLN A 180 -6.53 18.48 -9.84
C GLN A 180 -7.50 17.67 -8.96
N ALA A 181 -7.34 17.72 -7.63
CA ALA A 181 -8.20 17.03 -6.70
C ALA A 181 -8.35 17.85 -5.38
N PRO A 182 -8.97 19.06 -5.41
CA PRO A 182 -8.90 20.02 -4.30
C PRO A 182 -9.55 19.52 -3.01
N ASN A 183 -10.57 18.70 -3.12
CA ASN A 183 -11.31 18.17 -1.97
C ASN A 183 -10.78 16.81 -1.47
N HIS A 184 -9.83 16.23 -2.20
CA HIS A 184 -9.28 14.94 -1.81
C HIS A 184 -8.45 15.08 -0.53
N ARG A 185 -8.61 14.10 0.37
CA ARG A 185 -7.91 14.06 1.67
C ARG A 185 -6.39 14.17 1.47
N GLU A 186 -5.83 13.36 0.55
CA GLU A 186 -4.39 13.31 0.30
C GLU A 186 -3.83 14.66 -0.20
N THR A 187 -4.61 15.42 -0.98
CA THR A 187 -4.21 16.78 -1.40
C THR A 187 -4.02 17.71 -0.19
N LYS A 188 -4.93 17.63 0.77
CA LYS A 188 -4.85 18.46 1.98
C LYS A 188 -3.68 18.01 2.86
N ILE A 189 -3.45 16.70 3.00
CA ILE A 189 -2.31 16.15 3.73
C ILE A 189 -1.00 16.62 3.10
N LEU A 190 -0.84 16.49 1.79
CA LEU A 190 0.33 16.99 1.06
C LEU A 190 0.62 18.46 1.33
N LEU A 191 -0.42 19.31 1.29
CA LEU A 191 -0.26 20.74 1.59
C LEU A 191 0.12 21.00 3.05
N ALA A 192 -0.46 20.27 3.99
CA ALA A 192 -0.11 20.38 5.41
C ALA A 192 1.34 19.94 5.66
N GLU A 193 1.77 18.81 5.09
CA GLU A 193 3.14 18.31 5.18
C GLU A 193 4.16 19.29 4.56
N ASP A 194 3.83 19.91 3.43
CA ASP A 194 4.69 20.92 2.80
C ASP A 194 4.81 22.17 3.67
N HIS A 195 3.71 22.67 4.25
CA HIS A 195 3.72 23.78 5.19
C HIS A 195 4.54 23.46 6.45
N LEU A 196 4.37 22.27 7.04
CA LEU A 196 5.18 21.84 8.19
C LEU A 196 6.66 21.80 7.84
N ARG A 197 7.04 21.26 6.70
CA ARG A 197 8.43 21.18 6.24
C ARG A 197 9.08 22.55 6.13
N ARG A 198 8.30 23.58 5.71
CA ARG A 198 8.76 24.98 5.59
C ARG A 198 8.70 25.78 6.89
N GLY A 199 8.19 25.20 7.96
CA GLY A 199 8.01 25.90 9.24
C GLY A 199 6.75 26.77 9.30
N ASP A 200 5.89 26.76 8.26
CA ASP A 200 4.62 27.48 8.22
C ASP A 200 3.52 26.75 9.02
N VAL A 201 3.77 26.56 10.32
CA VAL A 201 2.93 25.69 11.16
C VAL A 201 1.47 26.15 11.24
N VAL A 202 1.25 27.46 11.28
CA VAL A 202 -0.11 28.04 11.32
C VAL A 202 -0.90 27.65 10.05
N LYS A 203 -0.26 27.71 8.88
CA LYS A 203 -0.91 27.28 7.62
C LYS A 203 -1.12 25.79 7.58
N ALA A 204 -0.15 25.00 8.05
CA ALA A 204 -0.30 23.55 8.15
C ALA A 204 -1.52 23.19 8.99
N TRP A 205 -1.66 23.81 10.18
CA TRP A 205 -2.78 23.59 11.07
C TRP A 205 -4.11 24.02 10.44
N ALA A 206 -4.13 25.15 9.75
CA ALA A 206 -5.34 25.63 9.07
C ALA A 206 -5.84 24.64 8.00
N VAL A 207 -4.95 23.90 7.36
CA VAL A 207 -5.31 22.85 6.37
C VAL A 207 -5.68 21.54 7.06
N LEU A 208 -4.99 21.17 8.13
CA LEU A 208 -5.14 19.89 8.84
C LEU A 208 -6.39 19.84 9.74
N SER A 209 -6.66 20.91 10.46
CA SER A 209 -7.74 20.94 11.46
C SER A 209 -9.13 20.65 10.89
N PRO A 210 -9.54 21.10 9.68
CA PRO A 210 -10.82 20.70 9.12
C PRO A 210 -10.94 19.19 8.83
N ILE A 211 -9.83 18.54 8.46
CA ILE A 211 -9.81 17.08 8.22
C ILE A 211 -10.00 16.34 9.55
N LEU A 212 -9.30 16.77 10.58
CA LEU A 212 -9.38 16.17 11.92
C LEU A 212 -10.79 16.28 12.50
N ARG A 213 -11.46 17.44 12.30
CA ARG A 213 -12.85 17.64 12.73
C ARG A 213 -13.87 16.79 11.95
N ALA A 214 -13.64 16.62 10.66
CA ALA A 214 -14.55 15.87 9.79
C ALA A 214 -14.43 14.34 9.95
N THR A 215 -13.41 13.87 10.67
CA THR A 215 -13.09 12.45 10.80
C THR A 215 -13.30 11.99 12.24
N GLU A 216 -14.30 11.14 12.51
CA GLU A 216 -14.53 10.58 13.85
C GLU A 216 -13.32 9.82 14.39
N THR A 217 -12.71 9.03 13.53
CA THR A 217 -11.54 8.21 13.88
C THR A 217 -10.37 8.57 12.96
N PRO A 218 -9.59 9.63 13.26
CA PRO A 218 -8.42 9.99 12.47
C PRO A 218 -7.41 8.86 12.44
N SER A 219 -6.75 8.66 11.30
CA SER A 219 -5.70 7.66 11.15
C SER A 219 -4.47 8.00 11.98
N SER A 220 -3.61 6.99 12.20
CA SER A 220 -2.30 7.18 12.83
C SER A 220 -1.50 8.31 12.16
N ARG A 221 -1.47 8.36 10.83
CA ARG A 221 -0.79 9.41 10.06
C ARG A 221 -1.33 10.81 10.38
N LEU A 222 -2.66 10.98 10.39
CA LEU A 222 -3.27 12.27 10.73
C LEU A 222 -2.98 12.67 12.16
N CYS A 223 -3.02 11.73 13.11
CA CYS A 223 -2.66 11.99 14.50
C CYS A 223 -1.18 12.39 14.66
N LEU A 224 -0.26 11.75 13.91
CA LEU A 224 1.16 12.13 13.92
C LEU A 224 1.39 13.52 13.34
N LEU A 225 0.71 13.88 12.26
CA LEU A 225 0.80 15.23 11.68
C LEU A 225 0.23 16.29 12.63
N ALA A 226 -0.86 15.96 13.34
CA ALA A 226 -1.40 16.83 14.39
C ALA A 226 -0.39 17.01 15.52
N ALA A 227 0.22 15.93 16.01
CA ALA A 227 1.23 15.98 17.06
C ALA A 227 2.44 16.84 16.66
N GLN A 228 2.96 16.66 15.43
CA GLN A 228 4.07 17.48 14.92
C GLN A 228 3.70 18.95 14.80
N SER A 229 2.44 19.25 14.44
CA SER A 229 1.95 20.62 14.36
C SER A 229 1.89 21.26 15.74
N GLU A 230 1.31 20.57 16.72
CA GLU A 230 1.19 21.07 18.10
C GLU A 230 2.56 21.23 18.77
N GLU A 231 3.49 20.32 18.55
CA GLU A 231 4.85 20.45 19.06
C GLU A 231 5.52 21.73 18.55
N ARG A 232 5.37 22.03 17.25
CA ARG A 232 5.94 23.24 16.65
C ARG A 232 5.18 24.53 17.02
N LEU A 233 3.92 24.42 17.43
CA LEU A 233 3.14 25.49 18.01
C LEU A 233 3.45 25.71 19.51
N HIS A 234 4.42 24.96 20.05
CA HIS A 234 4.79 24.98 21.47
C HIS A 234 3.69 24.52 22.44
N ASN A 235 2.82 23.60 21.99
CA ASN A 235 1.77 22.97 22.76
C ASN A 235 2.12 21.49 23.12
N PRO A 236 3.09 21.24 23.99
CA PRO A 236 3.60 19.87 24.22
C PRO A 236 2.56 18.93 24.86
N THR A 237 1.58 19.48 25.57
CA THR A 237 0.50 18.68 26.15
C THR A 237 -0.39 18.09 25.07
N ASP A 238 -0.81 18.91 24.12
CA ASP A 238 -1.68 18.47 23.03
C ASP A 238 -0.92 17.57 22.05
N ALA A 239 0.36 17.84 21.81
CA ALA A 239 1.22 16.96 21.03
C ALA A 239 1.28 15.54 21.63
N ARG A 240 1.42 15.42 22.98
CA ARG A 240 1.41 14.11 23.65
C ARG A 240 0.06 13.39 23.53
N LEU A 241 -1.05 14.12 23.63
CA LEU A 241 -2.39 13.52 23.45
C LEU A 241 -2.57 12.97 22.04
N TRP A 242 -2.10 13.70 21.02
CA TRP A 242 -2.14 13.21 19.64
C TRP A 242 -1.23 12.01 19.41
N LEU A 243 -0.04 11.96 20.02
CA LEU A 243 0.84 10.79 19.96
C LEU A 243 0.21 9.56 20.62
N GLN A 244 -0.42 9.72 21.79
CA GLN A 244 -1.15 8.63 22.44
C GLN A 244 -2.29 8.12 21.56
N ARG A 245 -3.03 9.03 20.92
CA ARG A 245 -4.09 8.65 19.98
C ARG A 245 -3.54 7.94 18.75
N ALA A 246 -2.42 8.38 18.20
CA ALA A 246 -1.77 7.76 17.06
C ALA A 246 -1.41 6.28 17.31
N ALA A 247 -1.03 5.93 18.54
CA ALA A 247 -0.65 4.56 18.90
C ALA A 247 -1.79 3.55 18.76
N THR A 248 -3.05 3.99 18.92
CA THR A 248 -4.24 3.12 18.83
C THR A 248 -5.15 3.43 17.64
N ALA A 249 -4.84 4.47 16.89
CA ALA A 249 -5.61 4.89 15.74
C ALA A 249 -5.52 3.89 14.57
N PRO A 250 -6.55 3.83 13.70
CA PRO A 250 -6.52 2.98 12.52
C PRO A 250 -5.42 3.43 11.56
N ARG A 251 -4.81 2.46 10.88
CA ARG A 251 -3.79 2.70 9.85
C ARG A 251 -4.42 2.90 8.49
N GLU A 252 -3.68 3.54 7.61
CA GLU A 252 -4.09 3.74 6.22
C GLU A 252 -3.66 2.55 5.36
N ALA A 253 -4.58 2.13 4.47
CA ALA A 253 -4.34 0.99 3.59
C ALA A 253 -3.24 1.25 2.53
N ASP A 254 -2.90 2.52 2.30
CA ASP A 254 -1.77 2.93 1.47
C ASP A 254 -0.40 2.84 2.18
N TRP A 255 -0.40 2.50 3.46
CA TRP A 255 0.79 2.23 4.29
C TRP A 255 1.70 3.44 4.56
N SER A 256 1.24 4.64 4.25
CA SER A 256 2.02 5.87 4.36
C SER A 256 2.37 6.27 5.79
N ASP A 257 1.64 5.80 6.79
CA ASP A 257 1.88 6.05 8.20
C ASP A 257 2.94 5.13 8.83
N LEU A 258 3.45 4.13 8.08
CA LEU A 258 4.51 3.23 8.53
C LEU A 258 5.89 3.70 8.12
N ASP A 259 5.98 4.44 7.03
CA ASP A 259 7.23 4.91 6.47
C ASP A 259 7.06 6.26 5.76
N PRO A 260 7.24 7.37 6.50
CA PRO A 260 7.17 8.71 5.94
C PRO A 260 8.26 9.04 4.92
N SER A 261 9.38 8.27 4.89
CA SER A 261 10.48 8.48 3.95
C SER A 261 10.17 8.02 2.54
N GLY A 262 9.19 7.11 2.40
CA GLY A 262 8.75 6.57 1.12
C GLY A 262 9.35 5.23 0.72
N GLU A 263 10.24 4.64 1.53
CA GLU A 263 10.81 3.31 1.29
C GLU A 263 9.73 2.22 1.22
N SER A 264 8.57 2.46 1.86
CA SER A 264 7.41 1.57 1.76
C SER A 264 6.90 1.38 0.33
N PHE A 265 7.19 2.30 -0.58
CA PHE A 265 6.79 2.23 -1.98
C PHE A 265 7.85 1.62 -2.91
N ASP A 266 8.96 1.14 -2.36
CA ASP A 266 9.89 0.27 -3.07
C ASP A 266 9.34 -1.17 -2.99
N TYR A 267 8.69 -1.59 -4.07
CA TYR A 267 7.98 -2.86 -4.15
C TYR A 267 8.94 -4.00 -4.49
N THR A 268 8.74 -5.13 -3.83
CA THR A 268 9.43 -6.38 -4.15
C THR A 268 8.67 -7.18 -5.21
N PRO A 269 9.29 -8.17 -5.88
CA PRO A 269 8.59 -9.07 -6.80
C PRO A 269 7.37 -9.77 -6.17
N GLN A 270 7.44 -10.05 -4.85
CA GLN A 270 6.30 -10.62 -4.12
C GLN A 270 5.16 -9.62 -3.94
N ASP A 271 5.48 -8.34 -3.77
CA ASP A 271 4.49 -7.26 -3.68
C ASP A 271 3.77 -7.10 -5.03
N TRP A 272 4.51 -7.11 -6.14
CA TRP A 272 3.93 -7.10 -7.48
C TRP A 272 2.99 -8.27 -7.72
N ARG A 273 3.43 -9.49 -7.36
CA ARG A 273 2.58 -10.67 -7.42
C ARG A 273 1.26 -10.49 -6.67
N ARG A 274 1.30 -9.93 -5.45
CA ARG A 274 0.09 -9.65 -4.66
C ARG A 274 -0.81 -8.63 -5.36
N LEU A 275 -0.24 -7.55 -5.88
CA LEU A 275 -0.97 -6.49 -6.57
C LEU A 275 -1.66 -6.96 -7.84
N VAL A 276 -1.11 -7.93 -8.58
CA VAL A 276 -1.77 -8.53 -9.75
C VAL A 276 -3.15 -9.09 -9.38
N PHE A 277 -3.28 -9.70 -8.19
CA PHE A 277 -4.54 -10.32 -7.75
C PHE A 277 -5.38 -9.43 -6.84
N SER A 278 -4.78 -8.51 -6.06
CA SER A 278 -5.55 -7.58 -5.23
C SER A 278 -6.07 -6.40 -6.06
N PHE A 279 -5.22 -5.46 -6.44
CA PHE A 279 -5.61 -4.33 -7.28
C PHE A 279 -6.16 -4.77 -8.63
N GLY A 280 -5.54 -5.77 -9.28
CA GLY A 280 -5.99 -6.30 -10.56
C GLY A 280 -7.44 -6.74 -10.53
N ASP A 281 -7.88 -7.41 -9.47
CA ASP A 281 -9.23 -7.95 -9.35
C ASP A 281 -10.23 -6.91 -8.86
N THR A 282 -9.90 -6.18 -7.81
CA THR A 282 -10.83 -5.27 -7.14
C THR A 282 -10.79 -3.84 -7.68
N GLY A 283 -9.64 -3.38 -8.18
CA GLY A 283 -9.38 -1.98 -8.53
C GLY A 283 -9.07 -1.10 -7.32
N GLU A 284 -9.07 -1.64 -6.12
CA GLU A 284 -8.70 -0.96 -4.90
C GLU A 284 -7.21 -1.14 -4.63
N LEU A 285 -6.49 -0.02 -4.49
CA LEU A 285 -5.06 -0.04 -4.20
C LEU A 285 -4.85 -0.11 -2.69
N ILE A 286 -4.60 -1.33 -2.21
CA ILE A 286 -4.15 -1.60 -0.85
C ILE A 286 -2.68 -1.98 -0.93
N HIS A 287 -1.85 -1.37 -0.08
CA HIS A 287 -0.42 -1.70 -0.06
C HIS A 287 -0.22 -3.19 0.26
N PRO A 288 0.56 -3.95 -0.53
CA PRO A 288 0.66 -5.40 -0.37
C PRO A 288 1.24 -5.86 0.97
N ARG A 289 2.02 -4.99 1.64
CA ARG A 289 2.58 -5.21 2.98
C ARG A 289 1.73 -4.58 4.09
N PHE A 290 0.55 -4.05 3.76
CA PHE A 290 -0.34 -3.47 4.76
C PHE A 290 -0.84 -4.55 5.73
N ASP A 291 -0.62 -4.31 7.01
CA ASP A 291 -1.18 -5.09 8.11
C ASP A 291 -1.79 -4.14 9.14
N SER A 292 -3.10 -4.17 9.24
CA SER A 292 -3.85 -3.35 10.20
C SER A 292 -3.50 -3.65 11.67
N ARG A 293 -2.85 -4.79 11.95
CA ARG A 293 -2.46 -5.24 13.29
C ARG A 293 -0.99 -4.97 13.61
N ALA A 294 -0.16 -4.62 12.61
CA ALA A 294 1.26 -4.39 12.85
C ALA A 294 1.48 -3.22 13.84
N PRO A 295 2.44 -3.29 14.77
CA PRO A 295 2.72 -2.20 15.70
C PRO A 295 3.21 -0.96 14.96
N LEU A 296 2.85 0.23 15.49
CA LEU A 296 3.31 1.50 14.94
C LEU A 296 4.84 1.58 15.05
N ARG A 297 5.54 1.79 13.94
CA ARG A 297 6.95 2.16 13.96
C ARG A 297 7.07 3.65 14.23
N ILE A 298 7.66 4.00 15.37
CA ILE A 298 7.98 5.40 15.68
C ILE A 298 9.36 5.70 15.09
N PRO A 299 9.49 6.66 14.17
CA PRO A 299 10.80 7.01 13.60
C PRO A 299 11.78 7.40 14.70
N GLY A 300 12.96 6.78 14.72
CA GLY A 300 14.02 7.07 15.70
C GLY A 300 13.98 6.25 17.00
N VAL A 301 13.03 5.35 17.18
CA VAL A 301 13.02 4.39 18.30
C VAL A 301 13.37 3.00 17.76
N GLY A 302 14.68 2.69 17.80
CA GLY A 302 15.23 1.35 17.73
C GLY A 302 14.95 0.55 16.47
N ASP A 303 15.84 0.64 15.47
CA ASP A 303 16.01 -0.40 14.45
C ASP A 303 16.56 -1.68 15.10
N GLN A 304 15.70 -2.43 15.77
CA GLN A 304 15.98 -3.83 16.02
C GLN A 304 15.23 -4.65 14.96
N PRO A 305 15.95 -5.55 14.24
CA PRO A 305 15.29 -6.45 13.30
C PRO A 305 14.24 -7.29 14.03
N PRO A 306 13.16 -7.70 13.35
CA PRO A 306 12.15 -8.55 13.95
C PRO A 306 12.80 -9.81 14.51
N VAL A 307 12.61 -10.05 15.81
CA VAL A 307 12.96 -11.33 16.41
C VAL A 307 12.00 -12.35 15.77
N GLU A 308 12.53 -13.23 14.94
CA GLU A 308 11.81 -14.39 14.43
C GLU A 308 11.33 -15.19 15.64
N GLN A 309 10.03 -15.17 15.90
CA GLN A 309 9.44 -16.10 16.85
C GLN A 309 9.47 -17.49 16.20
N PRO A 310 10.00 -18.51 16.90
CA PRO A 310 9.95 -19.86 16.37
C PRO A 310 8.48 -20.28 16.21
N VAL A 311 8.12 -20.73 15.01
CA VAL A 311 6.84 -21.40 14.74
C VAL A 311 6.82 -22.69 15.53
N ASP A 312 6.07 -22.71 16.62
CA ASP A 312 5.85 -23.92 17.41
C ASP A 312 5.16 -24.97 16.54
N ALA A 313 5.86 -26.09 16.43
CA ALA A 313 5.38 -27.30 15.80
C ALA A 313 4.13 -27.84 16.53
N ALA A 314 3.24 -28.40 15.73
CA ALA A 314 2.00 -29.05 16.09
C ALA A 314 2.08 -29.83 17.44
N VAL A 315 1.19 -29.48 18.35
CA VAL A 315 0.89 -30.30 19.51
C VAL A 315 -0.28 -31.19 19.18
N GLU A 316 0.01 -32.51 19.07
CA GLU A 316 -0.98 -33.56 19.02
C GLU A 316 -1.81 -33.59 20.31
N THR A 317 -3.12 -33.59 20.12
CA THR A 317 -4.08 -33.88 21.20
C THR A 317 -3.95 -35.32 21.69
N LYS A 318 -3.55 -35.48 22.93
CA LYS A 318 -3.92 -36.69 23.75
C LYS A 318 -4.68 -36.25 24.99
N SER A 319 -5.92 -36.70 25.05
CA SER A 319 -6.80 -36.70 26.18
C SER A 319 -6.24 -37.62 27.26
N GLU A 320 -6.17 -37.14 28.52
CA GLU A 320 -6.44 -38.00 29.69
C GLU A 320 -6.50 -37.21 31.02
N ALA A 321 -7.63 -37.42 31.70
CA ALA A 321 -7.86 -37.53 33.14
C ALA A 321 -7.57 -36.34 34.08
N VAL A 322 -8.67 -35.81 34.52
CA VAL A 322 -9.02 -35.26 35.85
C VAL A 322 -8.07 -35.61 37.00
N ARG A 323 -7.54 -34.58 37.69
CA ARG A 323 -7.32 -34.58 39.15
C ARG A 323 -7.50 -33.19 39.74
N GLU A 324 -8.38 -33.09 40.74
CA GLU A 324 -8.59 -31.96 41.64
C GLU A 324 -7.30 -31.55 42.34
N ALA A 325 -7.08 -30.21 42.43
CA ALA A 325 -6.26 -29.64 43.51
C ALA A 325 -6.67 -28.19 43.77
N GLU A 326 -7.21 -28.02 44.94
CA GLU A 326 -7.14 -26.91 45.91
C GLU A 326 -7.10 -25.46 45.45
N ALA A 327 -8.05 -24.71 45.97
CA ALA A 327 -8.20 -23.27 45.97
C ALA A 327 -6.97 -22.57 46.60
N VAL A 328 -6.37 -21.64 45.86
CA VAL A 328 -5.44 -20.65 46.41
C VAL A 328 -6.17 -19.30 46.41
N GLU A 329 -6.22 -18.69 47.59
CA GLU A 329 -6.82 -17.36 47.84
C GLU A 329 -6.15 -16.24 47.00
N PRO A 330 -6.89 -15.20 46.57
CA PRO A 330 -6.32 -14.13 45.80
C PRO A 330 -5.53 -13.17 46.71
N ILE A 331 -4.31 -12.88 46.32
CA ILE A 331 -3.45 -11.85 46.91
C ILE A 331 -4.05 -10.49 46.59
N SER A 332 -4.34 -9.70 47.66
CA SER A 332 -4.82 -8.32 47.58
C SER A 332 -3.80 -7.39 46.87
N GLN A 333 -4.27 -6.71 45.85
CA GLN A 333 -3.53 -5.61 45.20
C GLN A 333 -3.41 -4.42 46.13
N PRO A 334 -2.28 -3.69 46.12
CA PRO A 334 -2.18 -2.43 46.80
C PRO A 334 -2.93 -1.32 46.06
N ASP A 335 -3.65 -0.48 46.81
CA ASP A 335 -4.41 0.67 46.33
C ASP A 335 -3.53 1.66 45.57
N ASP A 336 -3.83 1.84 44.30
CA ASP A 336 -3.35 2.94 43.46
C ASP A 336 -4.45 4.02 43.45
N PRO A 337 -4.19 5.28 43.89
CA PRO A 337 -5.18 6.34 43.87
C PRO A 337 -5.37 6.81 42.43
N GLY A 338 -6.40 6.25 41.78
CA GLY A 338 -6.75 6.36 40.41
C GLY A 338 -6.86 7.75 39.83
N ALA A 339 -6.34 7.86 38.63
CA ALA A 339 -6.76 8.85 37.66
C ALA A 339 -8.19 8.51 37.16
N ALA A 340 -9.14 9.42 37.36
CA ALA A 340 -10.51 9.24 36.90
C ALA A 340 -10.56 9.11 35.37
N PRO A 341 -11.41 8.23 34.80
CA PRO A 341 -11.54 8.09 33.35
C PRO A 341 -12.09 9.39 32.75
N ILE A 342 -11.35 9.96 31.81
CA ILE A 342 -11.76 11.15 31.05
C ILE A 342 -12.94 10.73 30.17
N LYS A 343 -14.13 11.25 30.47
CA LYS A 343 -15.34 11.01 29.65
C LYS A 343 -15.14 11.66 28.30
N GLY A 344 -15.49 10.95 27.22
CA GLY A 344 -15.32 11.39 25.82
C GLY A 344 -15.94 12.74 25.44
N LYS A 345 -16.84 13.31 26.26
CA LYS A 345 -17.35 14.66 26.13
C LYS A 345 -16.30 15.75 26.42
N ASP A 346 -15.42 15.53 27.39
CA ASP A 346 -14.38 16.48 27.75
C ASP A 346 -13.33 16.70 26.65
N LEU A 347 -13.07 15.66 25.87
CA LEU A 347 -12.12 15.75 24.76
C LEU A 347 -12.71 16.52 23.56
N ALA A 348 -14.00 16.34 23.29
CA ALA A 348 -14.71 17.06 22.23
C ALA A 348 -14.84 18.56 22.56
N GLU A 349 -15.19 18.92 23.81
CA GLU A 349 -15.28 20.31 24.25
C GLU A 349 -13.92 21.02 24.30
N ARG A 350 -12.84 20.30 24.64
CA ARG A 350 -11.47 20.83 24.55
C ARG A 350 -10.99 20.97 23.11
N LEU A 351 -11.33 20.07 22.22
CA LEU A 351 -11.08 20.20 20.79
C LEU A 351 -11.78 21.44 20.22
N ASP A 352 -13.04 21.69 20.59
CA ASP A 352 -13.78 22.87 20.15
C ASP A 352 -13.15 24.16 20.70
N SER A 353 -12.64 24.16 21.96
CA SER A 353 -11.99 25.34 22.54
C SER A 353 -10.62 25.65 21.95
N LEU A 354 -9.92 24.65 21.42
CA LEU A 354 -8.61 24.81 20.76
C LEU A 354 -8.73 25.22 19.29
N LEU A 355 -9.93 25.10 18.74
CA LEU A 355 -10.20 25.35 17.32
C LEU A 355 -10.85 26.72 17.07
N ASP A 356 -11.22 27.47 18.13
CA ASP A 356 -11.65 28.87 18.03
C ASP A 356 -10.45 29.78 17.80
N PRO A 357 -10.47 30.70 16.83
CA PRO A 357 -9.42 31.69 16.65
C PRO A 357 -9.35 32.60 17.88
N PRO A 358 -8.15 33.06 18.29
CA PRO A 358 -8.03 33.99 19.40
C PRO A 358 -8.86 35.23 19.08
N LYS A 359 -9.80 35.56 19.99
CA LYS A 359 -10.55 36.82 19.92
C LYS A 359 -9.55 37.94 20.12
N SER A 360 -9.41 38.77 19.09
CA SER A 360 -8.63 40.02 19.06
C SER A 360 -9.02 40.99 20.15
#